data_e65ad53eccd6ba4347e34f4a70b41bd9
#
_entry.id   e65ad53eccd6ba4347e34f4a70b41bd9
#
_cell.length_a   1.000
_cell.length_b   1.000
_cell.length_c   1.000
_cell.angle_alpha   90.00
_cell.angle_beta   90.00
_cell.angle_gamma   90.00
#
_symmetry.space_group_name_H-M   'P 1'
#
loop_
_entity.id
_entity.type
_entity.pdbx_description
1 polymer ?
#
loop_
_entity_poly.entity_id
_entity_poly.type
_entity_poly.pdbx_seq_one_letter_code
_entity_poly.pdbx_strand_id
1 'polypeptide(L)'
;MATAALPHDEVVPVLDFGSQYVQLIARRVREAGVFSLLLPATTPVAELRKLNPKGVILSGGPASVYEAAAPQLARDFFEQLPGVPVLGICYGMQAACHALGAAVRAAPSREYGRAALRVLDRDDLLPGVPDSTTVWMSHGDQVQDLPRDFKPLATTPTCPFAAVRHAALPFFGVQFHPEVTHTPHGVDILSNFLFRVCKCRGDWRMADFLEHERERVRAKVGDARVICGLSGGVDSAVTAALLARAIGRQLTCIFVDNGLLRKGERELVESTFRGHFDAELRVVDASAQFLDDLAGVTDPQEKRRRIGHRFIDVFKQAADASATNSDTPFLAQGTLYPDVIESGHALAGGASTAAANIKLHHNVGGLPEQLGFQLIEPLRSLFKDEVRKLGEVLGLPDQIVWRHPFPGPGLAVRVLGEVTRAQLDILRDADEVLLEEIVANNLYRKTSQVVAVLLPVKAVGVMGDGRTHEQVVAIRAVETQDFMTADWARIPYDVLATISNRVINEVRGVNRVVYDISSKPPATIEWE
;
A
#
# COMPACT_ATOMS: atom_id res chain seq x y z
N MET A 1 -28.44 0.24 -5.43
CA MET A 1 -27.21 1.06 -5.36
C MET A 1 -26.77 1.33 -6.79
N ALA A 2 -26.58 2.60 -7.18
CA ALA A 2 -26.02 2.90 -8.48
C ALA A 2 -24.59 2.34 -8.51
N THR A 3 -24.33 1.38 -9.39
CA THR A 3 -22.97 0.89 -9.66
C THR A 3 -22.19 2.06 -10.22
N ALA A 4 -21.29 2.64 -9.41
CA ALA A 4 -20.29 3.54 -9.97
C ALA A 4 -19.62 2.81 -11.13
N ALA A 5 -19.53 3.47 -12.29
CA ALA A 5 -18.86 2.89 -13.45
C ALA A 5 -17.43 2.46 -13.04
N LEU A 6 -17.04 1.26 -13.45
CA LEU A 6 -15.68 0.80 -13.22
C LEU A 6 -14.71 1.71 -13.99
N PRO A 7 -13.50 1.92 -13.46
CA PRO A 7 -12.50 2.76 -14.12
C PRO A 7 -11.91 2.15 -15.39
N HIS A 8 -12.31 0.92 -15.75
CA HIS A 8 -11.86 0.21 -16.95
C HIS A 8 -12.88 -0.83 -17.42
N ASP A 9 -12.96 -1.07 -18.75
CA ASP A 9 -13.89 -2.02 -19.37
C ASP A 9 -13.54 -3.49 -19.13
N GLU A 10 -12.25 -3.80 -19.04
CA GLU A 10 -11.79 -5.16 -18.78
C GLU A 10 -11.48 -5.31 -17.28
N VAL A 11 -12.14 -6.26 -16.65
CA VAL A 11 -11.94 -6.55 -15.23
C VAL A 11 -11.74 -8.04 -14.98
N VAL A 12 -10.79 -8.36 -14.10
CA VAL A 12 -10.60 -9.70 -13.53
C VAL A 12 -10.74 -9.58 -12.01
N PRO A 13 -11.95 -9.78 -11.45
CA PRO A 13 -12.16 -9.74 -10.01
C PRO A 13 -11.50 -10.92 -9.32
N VAL A 14 -11.06 -10.68 -8.08
CA VAL A 14 -10.55 -11.71 -7.17
C VAL A 14 -11.55 -11.90 -6.05
N LEU A 15 -12.06 -13.12 -5.87
CA LEU A 15 -12.91 -13.49 -4.74
C LEU A 15 -12.04 -13.83 -3.54
N ASP A 16 -12.27 -13.14 -2.43
CA ASP A 16 -11.49 -13.26 -1.19
C ASP A 16 -12.05 -14.34 -0.28
N PHE A 17 -11.33 -15.45 -0.16
CA PHE A 17 -11.61 -16.54 0.77
C PHE A 17 -10.85 -16.42 2.10
N GLY A 18 -10.32 -15.23 2.42
CA GLY A 18 -9.61 -14.94 3.67
C GLY A 18 -8.09 -15.11 3.57
N SER A 19 -7.52 -15.05 2.37
CA SER A 19 -6.08 -15.16 2.17
C SER A 19 -5.35 -13.91 2.67
N GLN A 20 -4.23 -14.11 3.38
CA GLN A 20 -3.30 -13.02 3.70
C GLN A 20 -2.69 -12.38 2.43
N TYR A 21 -2.67 -13.09 1.31
CA TYR A 21 -2.07 -12.66 0.04
C TYR A 21 -3.08 -12.14 -0.98
N VAL A 22 -4.36 -12.01 -0.63
CA VAL A 22 -5.40 -11.65 -1.61
C VAL A 22 -5.13 -10.30 -2.28
N GLN A 23 -4.66 -9.30 -1.54
CA GLN A 23 -4.28 -8.00 -2.10
C GLN A 23 -3.12 -8.13 -3.11
N LEU A 24 -2.19 -9.04 -2.84
CA LEU A 24 -1.05 -9.29 -3.71
C LEU A 24 -1.49 -9.91 -5.04
N ILE A 25 -2.51 -10.79 -5.04
CA ILE A 25 -3.10 -11.35 -6.28
C ILE A 25 -3.63 -10.20 -7.16
N ALA A 26 -4.50 -9.35 -6.62
CA ALA A 26 -5.06 -8.21 -7.35
C ALA A 26 -3.97 -7.26 -7.85
N ARG A 27 -2.95 -6.99 -7.05
CA ARG A 27 -1.80 -6.16 -7.43
C ARG A 27 -1.02 -6.78 -8.60
N ARG A 28 -0.72 -8.10 -8.59
CA ARG A 28 -0.05 -8.78 -9.70
C ARG A 28 -0.84 -8.71 -11.00
N VAL A 29 -2.17 -8.85 -10.93
CA VAL A 29 -3.05 -8.68 -12.10
C VAL A 29 -2.93 -7.25 -12.66
N ARG A 30 -2.92 -6.22 -11.80
CA ARG A 30 -2.77 -4.82 -12.23
C ARG A 30 -1.36 -4.47 -12.71
N GLU A 31 -0.32 -5.06 -12.13
CA GLU A 31 1.05 -4.96 -12.64
C GLU A 31 1.18 -5.50 -14.07
N ALA A 32 0.38 -6.52 -14.43
CA ALA A 32 0.26 -7.03 -15.79
C ALA A 32 -0.60 -6.14 -16.72
N GLY A 33 -1.09 -5.00 -16.25
CA GLY A 33 -1.91 -4.08 -17.04
C GLY A 33 -3.39 -4.48 -17.17
N VAL A 34 -3.92 -5.31 -16.26
CA VAL A 34 -5.33 -5.69 -16.24
C VAL A 34 -5.99 -5.16 -14.97
N PHE A 35 -7.14 -4.49 -15.11
CA PHE A 35 -7.84 -3.98 -13.92
C PHE A 35 -8.40 -5.13 -13.07
N SER A 36 -8.23 -5.05 -11.77
CA SER A 36 -8.68 -6.05 -10.80
C SER A 36 -9.23 -5.38 -9.54
N LEU A 37 -10.19 -6.03 -8.92
CA LEU A 37 -10.75 -5.61 -7.63
C LEU A 37 -11.01 -6.84 -6.76
N LEU A 38 -11.03 -6.61 -5.44
CA LEU A 38 -11.34 -7.65 -4.47
C LEU A 38 -12.82 -7.64 -4.13
N LEU A 39 -13.41 -8.81 -4.10
CA LEU A 39 -14.79 -9.01 -3.70
C LEU A 39 -14.86 -10.13 -2.66
N PRO A 40 -15.76 -10.06 -1.68
CA PRO A 40 -16.00 -11.16 -0.76
C PRO A 40 -16.33 -12.47 -1.50
N ALA A 41 -15.87 -13.60 -0.98
CA ALA A 41 -16.21 -14.93 -1.53
C ALA A 41 -17.73 -15.16 -1.60
N THR A 42 -18.50 -14.49 -0.72
CA THR A 42 -19.97 -14.54 -0.66
C THR A 42 -20.67 -13.65 -1.69
N THR A 43 -19.91 -12.96 -2.57
CA THR A 43 -20.51 -12.09 -3.59
C THR A 43 -21.44 -12.90 -4.50
N PRO A 44 -22.72 -12.51 -4.64
CA PRO A 44 -23.66 -13.20 -5.51
C PRO A 44 -23.16 -13.21 -6.95
N VAL A 45 -23.31 -14.35 -7.63
CA VAL A 45 -22.87 -14.50 -9.03
C VAL A 45 -23.54 -13.47 -9.95
N ALA A 46 -24.78 -13.08 -9.66
CA ALA A 46 -25.48 -12.03 -10.39
C ALA A 46 -24.77 -10.67 -10.33
N GLU A 47 -24.08 -10.36 -9.20
CA GLU A 47 -23.29 -9.12 -9.11
C GLU A 47 -21.96 -9.25 -9.86
N LEU A 48 -21.33 -10.43 -9.89
CA LEU A 48 -20.17 -10.70 -10.73
C LEU A 48 -20.49 -10.53 -12.22
N ARG A 49 -21.64 -11.02 -12.66
CA ARG A 49 -22.11 -10.89 -14.06
C ARG A 49 -22.26 -9.42 -14.49
N LYS A 50 -22.70 -8.53 -13.59
CA LYS A 50 -22.81 -7.09 -13.88
C LYS A 50 -21.47 -6.44 -14.20
N LEU A 51 -20.38 -6.99 -13.69
CA LEU A 51 -19.03 -6.52 -13.98
C LEU A 51 -18.55 -6.93 -15.37
N ASN A 52 -19.23 -7.84 -16.05
CA ASN A 52 -18.82 -8.45 -17.33
C ASN A 52 -17.35 -8.92 -17.30
N PRO A 53 -16.95 -9.79 -16.33
CA PRO A 53 -15.56 -10.12 -16.09
C PRO A 53 -14.94 -10.90 -17.23
N LYS A 54 -13.69 -10.59 -17.58
CA LYS A 54 -12.88 -11.37 -18.54
C LYS A 54 -12.41 -12.69 -17.97
N GLY A 55 -12.33 -12.81 -16.66
CA GLY A 55 -12.01 -13.99 -15.89
C GLY A 55 -12.24 -13.71 -14.42
N VAL A 56 -12.21 -14.75 -13.58
CA VAL A 56 -12.34 -14.64 -12.12
C VAL A 56 -11.20 -15.39 -11.45
N ILE A 57 -10.60 -14.82 -10.43
CA ILE A 57 -9.61 -15.50 -9.60
C ILE A 57 -10.22 -15.80 -8.23
N LEU A 58 -10.08 -17.04 -7.77
CA LEU A 58 -10.48 -17.48 -6.43
C LEU A 58 -9.20 -17.52 -5.59
N SER A 59 -9.14 -16.72 -4.52
CA SER A 59 -7.94 -16.63 -3.68
C SER A 59 -7.73 -17.87 -2.81
N GLY A 60 -6.57 -17.95 -2.18
CA GLY A 60 -6.35 -18.86 -1.05
C GLY A 60 -7.23 -18.52 0.15
N GLY A 61 -7.14 -19.32 1.20
CA GLY A 61 -7.84 -19.10 2.46
C GLY A 61 -7.36 -20.07 3.55
N PRO A 62 -7.60 -19.76 4.84
CA PRO A 62 -7.15 -20.57 5.96
C PRO A 62 -8.09 -21.74 6.28
N ALA A 63 -9.30 -21.76 5.72
CA ALA A 63 -10.35 -22.73 6.03
C ALA A 63 -10.13 -24.07 5.33
N SER A 64 -10.84 -25.11 5.77
CA SER A 64 -10.97 -26.39 5.07
C SER A 64 -12.35 -26.50 4.43
N VAL A 65 -12.43 -26.99 3.18
CA VAL A 65 -13.68 -27.04 2.40
C VAL A 65 -14.79 -27.88 3.06
N TYR A 66 -14.47 -28.75 4.02
CA TYR A 66 -15.44 -29.55 4.77
C TYR A 66 -15.81 -28.96 6.14
N GLU A 67 -15.27 -27.83 6.52
CA GLU A 67 -15.72 -27.11 7.71
C GLU A 67 -17.06 -26.42 7.45
N ALA A 68 -18.00 -26.53 8.38
CA ALA A 68 -19.35 -26.00 8.21
C ALA A 68 -19.40 -24.46 8.00
N ALA A 69 -18.42 -23.74 8.55
CA ALA A 69 -18.32 -22.28 8.44
C ALA A 69 -17.37 -21.84 7.31
N ALA A 70 -16.79 -22.77 6.55
CA ALA A 70 -15.87 -22.40 5.47
C ALA A 70 -16.60 -21.66 4.35
N PRO A 71 -16.01 -20.62 3.78
CA PRO A 71 -16.60 -19.92 2.63
C PRO A 71 -16.66 -20.88 1.43
N GLN A 72 -17.86 -21.18 0.98
CA GLN A 72 -18.12 -22.10 -0.13
C GLN A 72 -18.36 -21.35 -1.43
N LEU A 73 -17.99 -21.97 -2.54
CA LEU A 73 -18.41 -21.52 -3.85
C LEU A 73 -19.88 -21.91 -4.08
N ALA A 74 -20.67 -21.03 -4.68
CA ALA A 74 -22.05 -21.37 -5.02
C ALA A 74 -22.09 -22.62 -5.92
N ARG A 75 -23.00 -23.56 -5.66
CA ARG A 75 -23.07 -24.85 -6.40
C ARG A 75 -23.23 -24.67 -7.91
N ASP A 76 -23.93 -23.63 -8.31
CA ASP A 76 -24.23 -23.27 -9.69
C ASP A 76 -23.29 -22.16 -10.23
N PHE A 77 -22.18 -21.91 -9.55
CA PHE A 77 -21.23 -20.85 -9.92
C PHE A 77 -20.79 -20.92 -11.38
N PHE A 78 -20.37 -22.09 -11.85
CA PHE A 78 -19.91 -22.28 -13.23
C PHE A 78 -21.05 -22.23 -14.24
N GLU A 79 -22.25 -22.68 -13.85
CA GLU A 79 -23.45 -22.63 -14.69
C GLU A 79 -23.93 -21.17 -14.88
N GLN A 80 -23.83 -20.37 -13.84
CA GLN A 80 -24.22 -18.96 -13.86
C GLN A 80 -23.18 -18.05 -14.54
N LEU A 81 -21.94 -18.49 -14.71
CA LEU A 81 -20.85 -17.77 -15.40
C LEU A 81 -20.34 -18.58 -16.62
N PRO A 82 -21.22 -18.89 -17.59
CA PRO A 82 -20.83 -19.73 -18.72
C PRO A 82 -19.72 -19.07 -19.55
N GLY A 83 -18.65 -19.82 -19.81
CA GLY A 83 -17.54 -19.37 -20.65
C GLY A 83 -16.57 -18.37 -19.99
N VAL A 84 -16.83 -17.92 -18.76
CA VAL A 84 -15.90 -17.05 -18.03
C VAL A 84 -14.77 -17.89 -17.43
N PRO A 85 -13.50 -17.61 -17.79
CA PRO A 85 -12.36 -18.33 -17.22
C PRO A 85 -12.22 -18.13 -15.71
N VAL A 86 -11.87 -19.20 -14.99
CA VAL A 86 -11.68 -19.19 -13.53
C VAL A 86 -10.31 -19.78 -13.18
N LEU A 87 -9.54 -19.06 -12.36
CA LEU A 87 -8.30 -19.56 -11.75
C LEU A 87 -8.50 -19.71 -10.25
N GLY A 88 -8.41 -20.93 -9.73
CA GLY A 88 -8.37 -21.21 -8.30
C GLY A 88 -6.93 -21.26 -7.78
N ILE A 89 -6.64 -20.54 -6.70
CA ILE A 89 -5.34 -20.53 -6.02
C ILE A 89 -5.52 -21.14 -4.62
N CYS A 90 -4.74 -22.18 -4.30
CA CYS A 90 -4.72 -22.87 -3.01
C CYS A 90 -6.14 -23.27 -2.57
N TYR A 91 -6.71 -22.64 -1.55
CA TYR A 91 -8.09 -22.90 -1.12
C TYR A 91 -9.11 -22.68 -2.26
N GLY A 92 -8.95 -21.65 -3.09
CA GLY A 92 -9.83 -21.39 -4.22
C GLY A 92 -9.84 -22.52 -5.25
N MET A 93 -8.68 -23.18 -5.48
CA MET A 93 -8.62 -24.40 -6.27
C MET A 93 -9.40 -25.53 -5.58
N GLN A 94 -9.20 -25.74 -4.28
CA GLN A 94 -9.88 -26.80 -3.52
C GLN A 94 -11.40 -26.60 -3.53
N ALA A 95 -11.88 -25.37 -3.29
CA ALA A 95 -13.30 -25.03 -3.29
C ALA A 95 -13.96 -25.28 -4.66
N ALA A 96 -13.29 -24.88 -5.75
CA ALA A 96 -13.78 -25.11 -7.10
C ALA A 96 -13.76 -26.60 -7.48
N CYS A 97 -12.67 -27.30 -7.19
CA CYS A 97 -12.57 -28.75 -7.40
C CYS A 97 -13.65 -29.51 -6.62
N HIS A 98 -13.88 -29.14 -5.37
CA HIS A 98 -14.93 -29.73 -4.54
C HIS A 98 -16.33 -29.48 -5.10
N ALA A 99 -16.63 -28.26 -5.54
CA ALA A 99 -17.91 -27.92 -6.19
C ALA A 99 -18.14 -28.71 -7.49
N LEU A 100 -17.06 -29.11 -8.17
CA LEU A 100 -17.06 -29.90 -9.40
C LEU A 100 -16.92 -31.42 -9.13
N GLY A 101 -17.08 -31.86 -7.88
CA GLY A 101 -17.15 -33.27 -7.50
C GLY A 101 -15.80 -33.95 -7.21
N ALA A 102 -14.70 -33.20 -7.12
CA ALA A 102 -13.43 -33.76 -6.69
C ALA A 102 -13.38 -33.98 -5.18
N ALA A 103 -12.61 -34.97 -4.71
CA ALA A 103 -12.39 -35.22 -3.30
C ALA A 103 -11.21 -34.38 -2.77
N VAL A 104 -11.50 -33.46 -1.87
CA VAL A 104 -10.50 -32.71 -1.09
C VAL A 104 -10.40 -33.35 0.29
N ARG A 105 -9.19 -33.57 0.78
CA ARG A 105 -8.94 -34.18 2.10
C ARG A 105 -7.66 -33.63 2.69
N ALA A 106 -7.49 -33.83 4.01
CA ALA A 106 -6.24 -33.55 4.70
C ALA A 106 -5.07 -34.25 3.98
N ALA A 107 -4.02 -33.52 3.70
CA ALA A 107 -2.82 -34.06 3.06
C ALA A 107 -2.11 -35.03 4.04
N PRO A 108 -1.55 -36.15 3.54
CA PRO A 108 -0.73 -37.04 4.38
C PRO A 108 0.47 -36.33 5.00
N SER A 109 1.01 -35.35 4.30
CA SER A 109 2.06 -34.45 4.78
C SER A 109 1.69 -33.02 4.40
N ARG A 110 1.71 -32.12 5.37
CA ARG A 110 1.50 -30.69 5.13
C ARG A 110 2.67 -30.12 4.31
N GLU A 111 2.38 -29.20 3.41
CA GLU A 111 3.39 -28.49 2.63
C GLU A 111 3.37 -26.99 2.98
N TYR A 112 4.42 -26.52 3.65
CA TYR A 112 4.65 -25.11 3.94
C TYR A 112 6.05 -24.70 3.47
N GLY A 113 6.12 -23.66 2.64
CA GLY A 113 7.38 -23.15 2.13
C GLY A 113 7.67 -23.62 0.69
N ARG A 114 8.95 -23.77 0.38
CA ARG A 114 9.42 -24.11 -0.97
C ARG A 114 9.20 -25.57 -1.29
N ALA A 115 8.57 -25.85 -2.44
CA ALA A 115 8.40 -27.20 -2.99
C ALA A 115 8.88 -27.25 -4.43
N ALA A 116 9.41 -28.42 -4.84
CA ALA A 116 9.82 -28.66 -6.22
C ALA A 116 8.60 -29.05 -7.06
N LEU A 117 8.20 -28.19 -7.98
CA LEU A 117 7.12 -28.44 -8.94
C LEU A 117 7.68 -29.17 -10.17
N ARG A 118 7.02 -30.23 -10.59
CA ARG A 118 7.26 -30.91 -11.88
C ARG A 118 6.07 -30.66 -12.80
N VAL A 119 6.32 -30.06 -13.96
CA VAL A 119 5.32 -29.84 -15.00
C VAL A 119 5.06 -31.16 -15.75
N LEU A 120 3.79 -31.55 -15.85
CA LEU A 120 3.33 -32.72 -16.58
C LEU A 120 2.79 -32.34 -17.95
N ASP A 121 2.07 -31.24 -18.00
CA ASP A 121 1.53 -30.66 -19.22
C ASP A 121 1.49 -29.15 -19.09
N ARG A 122 1.90 -28.42 -20.11
CA ARG A 122 1.91 -26.94 -20.04
C ARG A 122 0.55 -26.34 -20.29
N ASP A 123 -0.22 -26.96 -21.20
CA ASP A 123 -1.52 -26.40 -21.62
C ASP A 123 -1.45 -24.89 -21.87
N ASP A 124 -2.52 -24.14 -21.60
CA ASP A 124 -2.55 -22.67 -21.71
C ASP A 124 -2.05 -21.95 -20.45
N LEU A 125 -1.93 -22.63 -19.30
CA LEU A 125 -1.54 -22.01 -18.03
C LEU A 125 -0.03 -21.98 -17.80
N LEU A 126 0.72 -23.01 -18.22
CA LEU A 126 2.15 -23.20 -17.89
C LEU A 126 3.15 -23.00 -19.05
N PRO A 127 2.81 -22.39 -20.21
CA PRO A 127 3.82 -22.06 -21.21
C PRO A 127 4.92 -21.16 -20.63
N GLY A 128 6.17 -21.47 -20.98
CA GLY A 128 7.33 -20.73 -20.47
C GLY A 128 7.83 -21.18 -19.08
N VAL A 129 7.04 -21.97 -18.34
CA VAL A 129 7.49 -22.55 -17.08
C VAL A 129 8.43 -23.74 -17.36
N PRO A 130 9.62 -23.83 -16.73
CA PRO A 130 10.53 -24.99 -16.87
C PRO A 130 9.88 -26.30 -16.42
N ASP A 131 10.38 -27.45 -16.92
CA ASP A 131 9.88 -28.78 -16.54
C ASP A 131 9.97 -29.04 -15.03
N SER A 132 10.94 -28.41 -14.37
CA SER A 132 11.08 -28.38 -12.91
C SER A 132 11.38 -26.97 -12.45
N THR A 133 10.64 -26.50 -11.43
CA THR A 133 10.83 -25.19 -10.81
C THR A 133 10.44 -25.22 -9.34
N THR A 134 10.75 -24.15 -8.61
CA THR A 134 10.33 -24.00 -7.22
C THR A 134 9.02 -23.23 -7.16
N VAL A 135 8.12 -23.64 -6.27
CA VAL A 135 6.89 -22.93 -5.94
C VAL A 135 6.73 -22.79 -4.44
N TRP A 136 5.89 -21.86 -4.01
CA TRP A 136 5.56 -21.63 -2.61
C TRP A 136 4.25 -22.32 -2.26
N MET A 137 4.31 -23.30 -1.37
CA MET A 137 3.16 -24.03 -0.83
C MET A 137 2.78 -23.49 0.56
N SER A 138 1.49 -23.52 0.87
CA SER A 138 0.95 -23.16 2.19
C SER A 138 -0.39 -23.85 2.41
N HIS A 139 -0.37 -25.19 2.57
CA HIS A 139 -1.61 -25.96 2.71
C HIS A 139 -1.48 -27.18 3.62
N GLY A 140 -2.60 -27.50 4.32
CA GLY A 140 -2.79 -28.73 5.07
C GLY A 140 -3.72 -29.72 4.37
N ASP A 141 -4.55 -29.22 3.44
CA ASP A 141 -5.49 -30.00 2.64
C ASP A 141 -5.09 -29.96 1.17
N GLN A 142 -5.48 -31.00 0.43
CA GLN A 142 -5.22 -31.09 -1.00
C GLN A 142 -6.31 -31.87 -1.71
N VAL A 143 -6.40 -31.69 -3.02
CA VAL A 143 -7.19 -32.54 -3.90
C VAL A 143 -6.52 -33.91 -3.96
N GLN A 144 -7.24 -35.00 -3.63
CA GLN A 144 -6.74 -36.36 -3.65
C GLN A 144 -7.28 -37.20 -4.79
N ASP A 145 -8.54 -36.99 -5.15
CA ASP A 145 -9.17 -37.67 -6.28
C ASP A 145 -9.80 -36.65 -7.23
N LEU A 146 -9.50 -36.78 -8.49
CA LEU A 146 -10.06 -35.95 -9.56
C LEU A 146 -11.05 -36.75 -10.40
N PRO A 147 -12.23 -36.20 -10.71
CA PRO A 147 -13.11 -36.73 -11.76
C PRO A 147 -12.40 -36.83 -13.11
N ARG A 148 -12.93 -37.69 -14.03
CA ARG A 148 -12.33 -37.92 -15.36
C ARG A 148 -12.25 -36.68 -16.24
N ASP A 149 -13.06 -35.67 -15.94
CA ASP A 149 -13.11 -34.40 -16.65
C ASP A 149 -12.00 -33.43 -16.23
N PHE A 150 -11.11 -33.84 -15.34
CA PHE A 150 -9.94 -33.07 -14.97
C PHE A 150 -8.65 -33.65 -15.55
N LYS A 151 -7.73 -32.76 -15.88
CA LYS A 151 -6.38 -33.07 -16.35
C LYS A 151 -5.34 -32.48 -15.36
N PRO A 152 -4.45 -33.30 -14.81
CA PRO A 152 -3.30 -32.82 -14.05
C PRO A 152 -2.32 -32.07 -14.97
N LEU A 153 -1.87 -30.88 -14.55
CA LEU A 153 -0.88 -30.08 -15.27
C LEU A 153 0.49 -30.11 -14.58
N ALA A 154 0.53 -30.22 -13.25
CA ALA A 154 1.78 -30.30 -12.50
C ALA A 154 1.60 -31.05 -11.18
N THR A 155 2.71 -31.51 -10.61
CA THR A 155 2.79 -32.28 -9.36
C THR A 155 3.98 -31.83 -8.52
N THR A 156 3.92 -32.06 -7.19
CA THR A 156 5.08 -32.06 -6.31
C THR A 156 5.29 -33.46 -5.72
N PRO A 157 6.37 -33.72 -4.97
CA PRO A 157 6.57 -35.03 -4.33
C PRO A 157 5.45 -35.45 -3.38
N THR A 158 4.73 -34.50 -2.79
CA THR A 158 3.68 -34.74 -1.76
C THR A 158 2.29 -34.27 -2.20
N CYS A 159 2.17 -33.50 -3.30
CA CYS A 159 0.90 -33.06 -3.88
C CYS A 159 0.77 -33.54 -5.33
N PRO A 160 -0.04 -34.60 -5.58
CA PRO A 160 -0.17 -35.19 -6.92
C PRO A 160 -0.86 -34.24 -7.92
N PHE A 161 -1.69 -33.32 -7.45
CA PHE A 161 -2.45 -32.38 -8.25
C PHE A 161 -2.08 -30.93 -7.87
N ALA A 162 -0.80 -30.58 -8.04
CA ALA A 162 -0.31 -29.23 -7.75
C ALA A 162 -0.82 -28.18 -8.74
N ALA A 163 -1.16 -28.58 -9.96
CA ALA A 163 -1.91 -27.77 -10.91
C ALA A 163 -2.85 -28.67 -11.73
N VAL A 164 -4.05 -28.17 -12.03
CA VAL A 164 -5.09 -28.91 -12.76
C VAL A 164 -5.83 -28.00 -13.73
N ARG A 165 -6.48 -28.62 -14.70
CA ARG A 165 -7.44 -28.02 -15.62
C ARG A 165 -8.68 -28.88 -15.73
N HIS A 166 -9.86 -28.26 -15.89
CA HIS A 166 -11.08 -28.97 -16.26
C HIS A 166 -11.22 -29.04 -17.79
N ALA A 167 -11.61 -30.21 -18.33
CA ALA A 167 -11.63 -30.45 -19.78
C ALA A 167 -12.69 -29.64 -20.53
N ALA A 168 -13.88 -29.48 -19.95
CA ALA A 168 -15.03 -28.84 -20.60
C ALA A 168 -15.24 -27.38 -20.11
N LEU A 169 -14.94 -27.08 -18.86
CA LEU A 169 -15.08 -25.73 -18.29
C LEU A 169 -13.76 -24.98 -18.38
N PRO A 170 -13.77 -23.67 -18.56
CA PRO A 170 -12.55 -22.85 -18.57
C PRO A 170 -12.03 -22.62 -17.13
N PHE A 171 -11.83 -23.71 -16.40
CA PHE A 171 -11.32 -23.71 -15.03
C PHE A 171 -9.89 -24.26 -14.97
N PHE A 172 -9.04 -23.50 -14.29
CA PHE A 172 -7.68 -23.85 -13.92
C PHE A 172 -7.50 -23.72 -12.42
N GLY A 173 -6.71 -24.59 -11.82
CA GLY A 173 -6.38 -24.54 -10.39
C GLY A 173 -4.90 -24.75 -10.15
N VAL A 174 -4.35 -24.03 -9.18
CA VAL A 174 -2.99 -24.22 -8.66
C VAL A 174 -3.03 -24.30 -7.15
N GLN A 175 -2.35 -25.31 -6.58
CA GLN A 175 -2.30 -25.49 -5.12
C GLN A 175 -1.28 -24.57 -4.46
N PHE A 176 -0.30 -24.11 -5.22
CA PHE A 176 0.73 -23.16 -4.77
C PHE A 176 0.29 -21.70 -4.99
N HIS A 177 1.08 -20.79 -4.46
CA HIS A 177 0.85 -19.34 -4.55
C HIS A 177 1.71 -18.70 -5.66
N PRO A 178 1.14 -18.43 -6.85
CA PRO A 178 1.87 -17.78 -7.94
C PRO A 178 2.11 -16.29 -7.70
N GLU A 179 1.35 -15.66 -6.81
CA GLU A 179 1.43 -14.22 -6.50
C GLU A 179 2.65 -13.84 -5.69
N VAL A 180 3.26 -14.78 -4.94
CA VAL A 180 4.39 -14.49 -4.05
C VAL A 180 5.74 -14.56 -4.76
N THR A 181 6.71 -13.80 -4.30
CA THR A 181 8.08 -13.75 -4.88
C THR A 181 8.85 -15.06 -4.80
N HIS A 182 8.46 -15.95 -3.88
CA HIS A 182 9.08 -17.27 -3.70
C HIS A 182 8.67 -18.30 -4.77
N THR A 183 7.75 -17.93 -5.67
CA THR A 183 7.40 -18.69 -6.89
C THR A 183 7.99 -17.95 -8.09
N PRO A 184 9.22 -18.29 -8.55
CA PRO A 184 9.95 -17.49 -9.56
C PRO A 184 9.17 -17.29 -10.86
N HIS A 185 8.39 -18.27 -11.31
CA HIS A 185 7.56 -18.22 -12.52
C HIS A 185 6.09 -17.88 -12.24
N GLY A 186 5.77 -17.35 -11.06
CA GLY A 186 4.40 -17.03 -10.68
C GLY A 186 3.78 -15.94 -11.57
N VAL A 187 4.57 -14.93 -11.92
CA VAL A 187 4.15 -13.85 -12.83
C VAL A 187 3.84 -14.40 -14.22
N ASP A 188 4.64 -15.36 -14.72
CA ASP A 188 4.41 -15.99 -16.03
C ASP A 188 3.08 -16.76 -16.03
N ILE A 189 2.80 -17.51 -14.95
CA ILE A 189 1.55 -18.28 -14.78
C ILE A 189 0.33 -17.34 -14.75
N LEU A 190 0.39 -16.27 -13.96
CA LEU A 190 -0.69 -15.27 -13.90
C LEU A 190 -0.87 -14.57 -15.26
N SER A 191 0.22 -14.21 -15.94
CA SER A 191 0.18 -13.61 -17.28
C SER A 191 -0.44 -14.57 -18.30
N ASN A 192 -0.10 -15.86 -18.27
CA ASN A 192 -0.72 -16.86 -19.14
C ASN A 192 -2.24 -16.93 -18.88
N PHE A 193 -2.69 -16.95 -17.63
CA PHE A 193 -4.11 -16.90 -17.33
C PHE A 193 -4.77 -15.65 -17.91
N LEU A 194 -4.20 -14.47 -17.69
CA LEU A 194 -4.76 -13.21 -18.15
C LEU A 194 -4.79 -13.07 -19.68
N PHE A 195 -3.68 -13.40 -20.35
CA PHE A 195 -3.53 -13.10 -21.78
C PHE A 195 -3.85 -14.29 -22.69
N ARG A 196 -3.54 -15.51 -22.26
CA ARG A 196 -3.80 -16.71 -23.10
C ARG A 196 -5.20 -17.28 -22.84
N VAL A 197 -5.65 -17.32 -21.59
CA VAL A 197 -6.94 -17.89 -21.20
C VAL A 197 -8.04 -16.83 -21.23
N CYS A 198 -7.91 -15.73 -20.51
CA CYS A 198 -8.92 -14.66 -20.43
C CYS A 198 -8.94 -13.73 -21.65
N LYS A 199 -7.86 -13.74 -22.48
CA LYS A 199 -7.72 -12.88 -23.66
C LYS A 199 -7.80 -11.38 -23.34
N CYS A 200 -7.30 -10.98 -22.15
CA CYS A 200 -7.21 -9.58 -21.79
C CYS A 200 -6.24 -8.80 -22.70
N ARG A 201 -6.48 -7.51 -22.90
CA ARG A 201 -5.63 -6.63 -23.72
C ARG A 201 -4.39 -6.12 -22.97
N GLY A 202 -4.48 -6.01 -21.64
CA GLY A 202 -3.41 -5.46 -20.82
C GLY A 202 -3.25 -3.94 -20.99
N ASP A 203 -4.36 -3.23 -21.10
CA ASP A 203 -4.42 -1.80 -21.41
C ASP A 203 -4.84 -0.93 -20.21
N TRP A 204 -4.83 -1.47 -19.00
CA TRP A 204 -4.98 -0.70 -17.77
C TRP A 204 -3.79 0.25 -17.57
N ARG A 205 -3.99 1.55 -17.81
CA ARG A 205 -2.96 2.60 -17.76
C ARG A 205 -3.39 3.75 -16.88
N MET A 206 -2.44 4.37 -16.20
CA MET A 206 -2.73 5.53 -15.34
C MET A 206 -3.18 6.76 -16.11
N ALA A 207 -2.81 6.91 -17.38
CA ALA A 207 -3.30 7.99 -18.23
C ALA A 207 -4.81 7.88 -18.47
N ASP A 208 -5.30 6.67 -18.78
CA ASP A 208 -6.72 6.41 -19.02
C ASP A 208 -7.52 6.55 -17.72
N PHE A 209 -6.98 6.05 -16.61
CA PHE A 209 -7.54 6.28 -15.29
C PHE A 209 -7.68 7.77 -14.96
N LEU A 210 -6.65 8.57 -15.26
CA LEU A 210 -6.68 10.01 -15.02
C LEU A 210 -7.84 10.69 -15.74
N GLU A 211 -8.05 10.39 -17.03
CA GLU A 211 -9.14 11.00 -17.80
C GLU A 211 -10.51 10.59 -17.27
N HIS A 212 -10.71 9.28 -17.00
CA HIS A 212 -11.94 8.79 -16.40
C HIS A 212 -12.24 9.44 -15.05
N GLU A 213 -11.22 9.52 -14.19
CA GLU A 213 -11.38 10.08 -12.85
C GLU A 213 -11.61 11.60 -12.87
N ARG A 214 -11.01 12.32 -13.82
CA ARG A 214 -11.27 13.75 -14.04
C ARG A 214 -12.76 13.99 -14.36
N GLU A 215 -13.33 13.20 -15.28
CA GLU A 215 -14.75 13.30 -15.63
C GLU A 215 -15.65 12.99 -14.43
N ARG A 216 -15.33 11.94 -13.68
CA ARG A 216 -16.05 11.54 -12.46
C ARG A 216 -16.02 12.64 -11.39
N VAL A 217 -14.85 13.24 -11.17
CA VAL A 217 -14.67 14.35 -10.23
C VAL A 217 -15.50 15.55 -10.65
N ARG A 218 -15.42 15.96 -11.92
CA ARG A 218 -16.21 17.10 -12.44
C ARG A 218 -17.71 16.88 -12.29
N ALA A 219 -18.19 15.70 -12.63
CA ALA A 219 -19.60 15.36 -12.52
C ALA A 219 -20.09 15.36 -11.05
N LYS A 220 -19.22 14.92 -10.12
CA LYS A 220 -19.57 14.88 -8.70
C LYS A 220 -19.51 16.25 -8.04
N VAL A 221 -18.51 17.06 -8.36
CA VAL A 221 -18.25 18.35 -7.72
C VAL A 221 -19.15 19.46 -8.28
N GLY A 222 -19.43 19.43 -9.59
CA GLY A 222 -20.15 20.52 -10.27
C GLY A 222 -19.45 21.85 -10.04
N ASP A 223 -20.19 22.85 -9.53
CA ASP A 223 -19.67 24.19 -9.24
C ASP A 223 -19.19 24.36 -7.79
N ALA A 224 -19.25 23.29 -6.96
CA ALA A 224 -18.84 23.34 -5.57
C ALA A 224 -17.32 23.49 -5.39
N ARG A 225 -16.90 23.87 -4.20
CA ARG A 225 -15.49 23.96 -3.81
C ARG A 225 -15.01 22.65 -3.20
N VAL A 226 -13.72 22.39 -3.37
CA VAL A 226 -13.02 21.23 -2.79
C VAL A 226 -11.86 21.72 -1.94
N ILE A 227 -11.75 21.22 -0.71
CA ILE A 227 -10.62 21.44 0.18
C ILE A 227 -9.76 20.18 0.21
N CYS A 228 -8.46 20.32 0.07
CA CYS A 228 -7.51 19.21 0.12
C CYS A 228 -6.37 19.52 1.12
N GLY A 229 -6.19 18.67 2.13
CA GLY A 229 -5.05 18.73 3.02
C GLY A 229 -3.80 18.19 2.34
N LEU A 230 -2.72 19.00 2.29
CA LEU A 230 -1.40 18.56 1.86
C LEU A 230 -0.57 18.18 3.08
N SER A 231 -0.16 16.93 3.15
CA SER A 231 0.72 16.41 4.21
C SER A 231 2.20 16.35 3.80
N GLY A 232 2.53 16.75 2.57
CA GLY A 232 3.84 16.52 1.97
C GLY A 232 4.08 15.06 1.51
N GLY A 233 3.15 14.14 1.78
CA GLY A 233 3.20 12.76 1.29
C GLY A 233 2.71 12.63 -0.15
N VAL A 234 3.13 11.54 -0.83
CA VAL A 234 2.78 11.31 -2.23
C VAL A 234 1.27 11.22 -2.46
N ASP A 235 0.51 10.62 -1.54
CA ASP A 235 -0.93 10.41 -1.72
C ASP A 235 -1.70 11.72 -1.74
N SER A 236 -1.43 12.61 -0.77
CA SER A 236 -2.03 13.95 -0.74
C SER A 236 -1.59 14.80 -1.93
N ALA A 237 -0.33 14.69 -2.35
CA ALA A 237 0.19 15.43 -3.49
C ALA A 237 -0.45 14.98 -4.81
N VAL A 238 -0.58 13.67 -5.03
CA VAL A 238 -1.23 13.11 -6.23
C VAL A 238 -2.74 13.42 -6.22
N THR A 239 -3.40 13.32 -5.06
CA THR A 239 -4.81 13.74 -4.91
C THR A 239 -5.00 15.20 -5.33
N ALA A 240 -4.19 16.10 -4.78
CA ALA A 240 -4.27 17.53 -5.10
C ALA A 240 -3.96 17.83 -6.58
N ALA A 241 -2.92 17.19 -7.14
CA ALA A 241 -2.55 17.36 -8.53
C ALA A 241 -3.65 16.87 -9.51
N LEU A 242 -4.28 15.72 -9.22
CA LEU A 242 -5.41 15.20 -10.00
C LEU A 242 -6.61 16.16 -9.92
N LEU A 243 -6.96 16.60 -8.72
CA LEU A 243 -8.07 17.53 -8.51
C LEU A 243 -7.81 18.88 -9.19
N ALA A 244 -6.59 19.42 -9.09
CA ALA A 244 -6.20 20.65 -9.79
C ALA A 244 -6.39 20.52 -11.32
N ARG A 245 -6.04 19.36 -11.90
CA ARG A 245 -6.29 19.04 -13.32
C ARG A 245 -7.78 18.89 -13.65
N ALA A 246 -8.59 18.44 -12.70
CA ALA A 246 -10.02 18.22 -12.90
C ALA A 246 -10.85 19.50 -12.79
N ILE A 247 -10.64 20.28 -11.72
CA ILE A 247 -11.52 21.39 -11.29
C ILE A 247 -10.80 22.74 -11.10
N GLY A 248 -9.47 22.79 -11.30
CA GLY A 248 -8.70 24.04 -11.27
C GLY A 248 -8.92 24.84 -9.98
N ARG A 249 -9.31 26.10 -10.11
CA ARG A 249 -9.47 27.06 -9.01
C ARG A 249 -10.61 26.76 -8.02
N GLN A 250 -11.43 25.76 -8.28
CA GLN A 250 -12.38 25.26 -7.28
C GLN A 250 -11.66 24.49 -6.15
N LEU A 251 -10.40 24.11 -6.36
CA LEU A 251 -9.57 23.44 -5.36
C LEU A 251 -8.80 24.45 -4.50
N THR A 252 -8.94 24.32 -3.17
CA THR A 252 -8.08 24.97 -2.19
C THR A 252 -7.25 23.90 -1.46
N CYS A 253 -5.94 23.96 -1.64
CA CYS A 253 -4.99 23.11 -0.92
C CYS A 253 -4.57 23.79 0.37
N ILE A 254 -4.63 23.10 1.51
CA ILE A 254 -4.17 23.59 2.81
C ILE A 254 -2.96 22.77 3.23
N PHE A 255 -1.83 23.44 3.39
CA PHE A 255 -0.60 22.86 3.93
C PHE A 255 -0.34 23.46 5.32
N VAL A 256 -0.28 22.59 6.34
CA VAL A 256 0.01 22.97 7.71
C VAL A 256 1.48 22.71 8.02
N ASP A 257 2.24 23.79 8.22
CA ASP A 257 3.58 23.69 8.78
C ASP A 257 3.46 23.55 10.31
N ASN A 258 3.66 22.34 10.77
CA ASN A 258 3.59 21.98 12.18
C ASN A 258 4.94 22.13 12.91
N GLY A 259 5.98 22.64 12.25
CA GLY A 259 7.31 22.75 12.82
C GLY A 259 8.04 21.42 13.03
N LEU A 260 7.46 20.30 12.57
CA LEU A 260 8.01 18.95 12.73
C LEU A 260 8.44 18.34 11.37
N LEU A 261 8.50 19.16 10.34
CA LEU A 261 8.87 18.80 8.98
C LEU A 261 10.40 18.66 8.84
N ARG A 262 10.82 17.93 7.80
CA ARG A 262 12.21 17.89 7.36
C ARG A 262 12.67 19.27 6.87
N LYS A 263 13.97 19.44 6.77
CA LYS A 263 14.58 20.65 6.20
C LYS A 263 14.17 20.81 4.73
N GLY A 264 13.77 22.03 4.33
CA GLY A 264 13.37 22.34 2.94
C GLY A 264 12.02 21.75 2.48
N GLU A 265 11.30 21.03 3.35
CA GLU A 265 10.05 20.35 2.95
C GLU A 265 8.92 21.33 2.64
N ARG A 266 8.77 22.38 3.44
CA ARG A 266 7.79 23.44 3.19
C ARG A 266 8.04 24.11 1.84
N GLU A 267 9.26 24.50 1.58
CA GLU A 267 9.68 25.15 0.33
C GLU A 267 9.44 24.26 -0.89
N LEU A 268 9.71 22.95 -0.75
CA LEU A 268 9.46 21.99 -1.81
C LEU A 268 7.97 21.88 -2.14
N VAL A 269 7.10 21.80 -1.13
CA VAL A 269 5.64 21.74 -1.33
C VAL A 269 5.15 23.05 -1.95
N GLU A 270 5.56 24.21 -1.41
CA GLU A 270 5.16 25.50 -1.93
C GLU A 270 5.57 25.70 -3.38
N SER A 271 6.83 25.44 -3.73
CA SER A 271 7.33 25.58 -5.11
C SER A 271 6.64 24.63 -6.09
N THR A 272 6.36 23.39 -5.66
CA THR A 272 5.66 22.41 -6.49
C THR A 272 4.23 22.85 -6.80
N PHE A 273 3.47 23.28 -5.80
CA PHE A 273 2.05 23.58 -6.02
C PHE A 273 1.80 24.98 -6.55
N ARG A 274 2.57 26.00 -6.18
CA ARG A 274 2.42 27.37 -6.71
C ARG A 274 2.84 27.50 -8.18
N GLY A 275 3.80 26.70 -8.64
CA GLY A 275 4.36 26.82 -9.98
C GLY A 275 3.73 25.92 -11.06
N HIS A 276 3.06 24.82 -10.66
CA HIS A 276 2.67 23.76 -11.60
C HIS A 276 1.15 23.51 -11.69
N PHE A 277 0.37 24.02 -10.74
CA PHE A 277 -1.07 23.73 -10.68
C PHE A 277 -1.91 24.99 -10.49
N ASP A 278 -3.01 25.10 -11.26
CA ASP A 278 -3.99 26.18 -11.13
C ASP A 278 -4.96 25.89 -9.97
N ALA A 279 -4.41 25.89 -8.73
CA ALA A 279 -5.14 25.69 -7.48
C ALA A 279 -4.70 26.72 -6.43
N GLU A 280 -5.59 27.08 -5.52
CA GLU A 280 -5.22 27.95 -4.39
C GLU A 280 -4.41 27.14 -3.37
N LEU A 281 -3.20 27.60 -3.02
CA LEU A 281 -2.39 27.03 -1.94
C LEU A 281 -2.39 27.98 -0.73
N ARG A 282 -2.91 27.49 0.39
CA ARG A 282 -2.82 28.14 1.70
C ARG A 282 -1.80 27.42 2.57
N VAL A 283 -0.79 28.14 3.00
CA VAL A 283 0.21 27.66 3.95
C VAL A 283 -0.11 28.26 5.31
N VAL A 284 -0.29 27.39 6.29
CA VAL A 284 -0.59 27.77 7.68
C VAL A 284 0.61 27.42 8.54
N ASP A 285 1.32 28.43 9.04
CA ASP A 285 2.39 28.24 10.02
C ASP A 285 1.79 28.11 11.42
N ALA A 286 1.81 26.89 11.95
CA ALA A 286 1.35 26.56 13.29
C ALA A 286 2.50 26.01 14.17
N SER A 287 3.75 26.14 13.72
CA SER A 287 4.93 25.53 14.35
C SER A 287 5.04 25.84 15.85
N ALA A 288 4.77 27.07 16.26
CA ALA A 288 4.79 27.45 17.68
C ALA A 288 3.75 26.68 18.50
N GLN A 289 2.51 26.56 17.98
CA GLN A 289 1.41 25.90 18.68
C GLN A 289 1.70 24.41 18.91
N PHE A 290 2.26 23.73 17.89
CA PHE A 290 2.63 22.31 18.01
C PHE A 290 3.77 22.11 19.01
N LEU A 291 4.78 22.97 19.01
CA LEU A 291 5.89 22.89 19.96
C LEU A 291 5.44 23.16 21.39
N ASP A 292 4.55 24.13 21.58
CA ASP A 292 3.98 24.44 22.91
C ASP A 292 3.18 23.24 23.45
N ASP A 293 2.39 22.56 22.61
CA ASP A 293 1.65 21.35 22.99
C ASP A 293 2.58 20.18 23.35
N LEU A 294 3.77 20.14 22.79
CA LEU A 294 4.75 19.06 23.01
C LEU A 294 5.70 19.34 24.18
N ALA A 295 5.67 20.55 24.79
CA ALA A 295 6.54 20.88 25.89
C ALA A 295 6.36 19.91 27.08
N GLY A 296 7.46 19.32 27.55
CA GLY A 296 7.47 18.32 28.62
C GLY A 296 6.91 16.94 28.26
N VAL A 297 6.51 16.70 27.00
CA VAL A 297 5.94 15.41 26.55
C VAL A 297 7.05 14.48 26.07
N THR A 298 7.17 13.32 26.72
CA THR A 298 8.17 12.30 26.39
C THR A 298 7.55 10.98 25.91
N ASP A 299 6.27 10.74 26.23
CA ASP A 299 5.57 9.52 25.83
C ASP A 299 5.19 9.57 24.33
N PRO A 300 5.56 8.54 23.53
CA PRO A 300 5.32 8.54 22.09
C PRO A 300 3.84 8.58 21.69
N GLN A 301 2.97 7.93 22.48
CA GLN A 301 1.53 7.91 22.19
C GLN A 301 0.90 9.27 22.48
N GLU A 302 1.34 9.91 23.55
CA GLU A 302 0.89 11.25 23.91
C GLU A 302 1.36 12.31 22.91
N LYS A 303 2.63 12.20 22.39
CA LYS A 303 3.09 13.02 21.26
C LYS A 303 2.15 12.90 20.07
N ARG A 304 1.88 11.66 19.63
CA ARG A 304 0.98 11.37 18.49
C ARG A 304 -0.42 11.93 18.71
N ARG A 305 -0.98 11.75 19.89
CA ARG A 305 -2.32 12.22 20.25
C ARG A 305 -2.41 13.74 20.18
N ARG A 306 -1.46 14.47 20.80
CA ARG A 306 -1.47 15.95 20.81
C ARG A 306 -1.28 16.51 19.40
N ILE A 307 -0.32 15.98 18.65
CA ILE A 307 -0.08 16.38 17.26
C ILE A 307 -1.33 16.17 16.41
N GLY A 308 -1.98 15.00 16.53
CA GLY A 308 -3.20 14.71 15.78
C GLY A 308 -4.34 15.67 16.12
N HIS A 309 -4.61 15.95 17.40
CA HIS A 309 -5.65 16.88 17.81
C HIS A 309 -5.37 18.32 17.32
N ARG A 310 -4.14 18.80 17.52
CA ARG A 310 -3.76 20.15 17.06
C ARG A 310 -3.88 20.27 15.54
N PHE A 311 -3.49 19.23 14.80
CA PHE A 311 -3.62 19.24 13.34
C PHE A 311 -5.07 19.40 12.89
N ILE A 312 -6.01 18.70 13.54
CA ILE A 312 -7.44 18.79 13.27
C ILE A 312 -7.94 20.22 13.53
N ASP A 313 -7.58 20.80 14.66
CA ASP A 313 -8.02 22.15 15.03
C ASP A 313 -7.51 23.21 14.05
N VAL A 314 -6.21 23.18 13.71
CA VAL A 314 -5.60 24.12 12.76
C VAL A 314 -6.18 23.94 11.35
N PHE A 315 -6.33 22.69 10.90
CA PHE A 315 -6.92 22.40 9.60
C PHE A 315 -8.37 22.88 9.51
N LYS A 316 -9.16 22.64 10.56
CA LYS A 316 -10.56 23.10 10.65
C LYS A 316 -10.65 24.62 10.55
N GLN A 317 -9.86 25.35 11.32
CA GLN A 317 -9.83 26.81 11.28
C GLN A 317 -9.48 27.33 9.87
N ALA A 318 -8.48 26.70 9.22
CA ALA A 318 -8.09 27.09 7.87
C ALA A 318 -9.16 26.75 6.81
N ALA A 319 -9.85 25.63 6.98
CA ALA A 319 -10.95 25.19 6.13
C ALA A 319 -12.17 26.12 6.27
N ASP A 320 -12.58 26.43 7.50
CA ASP A 320 -13.70 27.35 7.79
C ASP A 320 -13.44 28.76 7.23
N ALA A 321 -12.20 29.25 7.33
CA ALA A 321 -11.79 30.52 6.71
C ALA A 321 -11.81 30.50 5.17
N SER A 322 -11.90 29.31 4.57
CA SER A 322 -11.97 29.09 3.11
C SER A 322 -13.41 28.90 2.62
N ALA A 323 -14.34 28.58 3.51
CA ALA A 323 -15.77 28.42 3.20
C ALA A 323 -16.42 29.81 3.03
N THR A 324 -16.71 30.17 1.80
CA THR A 324 -17.59 31.31 1.49
C THR A 324 -19.03 30.81 1.45
N ASN A 325 -19.94 31.55 2.11
CA ASN A 325 -21.38 31.27 2.29
C ASN A 325 -22.03 30.42 1.22
N SER A 326 -22.69 29.36 1.64
CA SER A 326 -23.90 28.66 1.18
C SER A 326 -23.81 27.23 0.66
N ASP A 327 -22.66 26.69 0.20
CA ASP A 327 -22.62 25.30 -0.26
C ASP A 327 -21.66 24.45 0.59
N THR A 328 -22.11 23.26 1.01
CA THR A 328 -21.27 22.31 1.75
C THR A 328 -20.08 21.92 0.88
N PRO A 329 -18.84 22.32 1.22
CA PRO A 329 -17.69 22.01 0.42
C PRO A 329 -17.33 20.51 0.49
N PHE A 330 -16.61 20.03 -0.53
CA PHE A 330 -16.03 18.69 -0.49
C PHE A 330 -14.69 18.70 0.24
N LEU A 331 -14.45 17.64 1.02
CA LEU A 331 -13.13 17.34 1.57
C LEU A 331 -12.49 16.22 0.75
N ALA A 332 -11.32 16.50 0.18
CA ALA A 332 -10.55 15.51 -0.55
C ALA A 332 -9.66 14.70 0.39
N GLN A 333 -9.70 13.39 0.24
CA GLN A 333 -8.81 12.46 0.96
C GLN A 333 -8.05 11.56 0.01
N GLY A 334 -6.78 11.33 0.31
CA GLY A 334 -5.90 10.42 -0.43
C GLY A 334 -6.02 8.96 0.03
N THR A 335 -7.24 8.49 0.28
CA THR A 335 -7.54 7.11 0.65
C THR A 335 -7.14 6.19 -0.49
N LEU A 336 -6.40 5.12 -0.20
CA LEU A 336 -5.97 4.11 -1.17
C LEU A 336 -6.79 2.83 -1.08
N TYR A 337 -6.68 1.99 -2.10
CA TYR A 337 -7.41 0.74 -2.15
C TYR A 337 -7.13 -0.22 -0.97
N PRO A 338 -5.89 -0.39 -0.50
CA PRO A 338 -5.61 -1.16 0.72
C PRO A 338 -6.32 -0.60 1.97
N ASP A 339 -6.40 0.73 2.12
CA ASP A 339 -7.10 1.36 3.26
C ASP A 339 -8.60 1.03 3.27
N VAL A 340 -9.21 0.97 2.07
CA VAL A 340 -10.63 0.60 1.89
C VAL A 340 -10.87 -0.84 2.31
N ILE A 341 -9.98 -1.75 1.89
CA ILE A 341 -10.11 -3.18 2.19
C ILE A 341 -9.97 -3.42 3.70
N GLU A 342 -8.95 -2.83 4.33
CA GLU A 342 -8.67 -3.00 5.76
C GLU A 342 -9.73 -2.37 6.66
N SER A 343 -10.42 -1.31 6.21
CA SER A 343 -11.51 -0.69 6.97
C SER A 343 -12.84 -1.45 6.89
N GLY A 344 -12.87 -2.61 6.21
CA GLY A 344 -14.10 -3.43 6.07
C GLY A 344 -15.18 -2.79 5.18
N HIS A 345 -14.89 -1.66 4.55
CA HIS A 345 -15.74 -1.03 3.54
C HIS A 345 -15.46 -1.64 2.17
N ALA A 346 -15.51 -2.97 2.07
CA ALA A 346 -15.56 -3.61 0.76
C ALA A 346 -16.72 -2.99 -0.03
N LEU A 347 -16.59 -2.88 -1.34
CA LEU A 347 -17.57 -2.29 -2.26
C LEU A 347 -18.98 -2.93 -2.23
N ALA A 348 -19.23 -3.84 -1.29
CA ALA A 348 -20.53 -4.47 -0.98
C ALA A 348 -20.78 -4.40 0.54
N GLY A 349 -21.73 -3.57 0.93
CA GLY A 349 -22.18 -3.26 2.29
C GLY A 349 -22.25 -4.41 3.29
N GLY A 350 -21.18 -4.63 4.04
CA GLY A 350 -21.11 -5.51 5.18
C GLY A 350 -20.30 -4.84 6.30
N ALA A 351 -20.96 -4.49 7.40
CA ALA A 351 -20.33 -3.93 8.58
C ALA A 351 -19.51 -5.00 9.32
N SER A 352 -18.20 -4.79 9.44
CA SER A 352 -17.37 -5.49 10.40
C SER A 352 -16.88 -4.49 11.46
N THR A 353 -17.36 -4.65 12.69
CA THR A 353 -17.18 -3.72 13.83
C THR A 353 -15.85 -3.87 14.57
N ALA A 354 -14.96 -4.77 14.17
CA ALA A 354 -13.70 -5.05 14.88
C ALA A 354 -12.45 -4.35 14.28
N ALA A 355 -12.46 -4.01 13.00
CA ALA A 355 -11.30 -3.38 12.33
C ALA A 355 -11.28 -1.84 12.43
N ALA A 356 -12.39 -1.22 12.81
CA ALA A 356 -12.54 0.25 12.86
C ALA A 356 -11.66 0.94 13.92
N ASN A 357 -11.18 0.21 14.93
CA ASN A 357 -10.45 0.79 16.07
C ASN A 357 -8.93 0.88 15.90
N ILE A 358 -8.33 0.32 14.84
CA ILE A 358 -6.85 0.26 14.73
C ILE A 358 -6.26 1.39 13.86
N LYS A 359 -7.06 2.09 13.04
CA LYS A 359 -6.58 3.10 12.08
C LYS A 359 -7.06 4.53 12.30
N LEU A 360 -7.36 4.95 13.52
CA LEU A 360 -7.57 6.36 13.87
C LEU A 360 -6.35 7.27 13.55
N HIS A 361 -5.20 6.68 13.21
CA HIS A 361 -3.93 7.41 13.05
C HIS A 361 -3.54 7.70 11.59
N HIS A 362 -4.16 7.06 10.59
CA HIS A 362 -3.82 7.26 9.17
C HIS A 362 -4.87 8.03 8.37
N ASN A 363 -6.11 8.05 8.82
CA ASN A 363 -7.16 8.91 8.27
C ASN A 363 -7.70 9.78 9.39
N VAL A 364 -7.92 11.04 9.10
CA VAL A 364 -8.65 11.97 9.93
C VAL A 364 -10.13 11.53 9.97
N GLY A 365 -10.35 10.31 10.41
CA GLY A 365 -11.58 9.52 10.25
C GLY A 365 -12.81 10.01 11.02
N GLY A 366 -12.73 11.17 11.67
CA GLY A 366 -13.89 11.84 12.26
C GLY A 366 -14.11 13.26 11.71
N LEU A 367 -13.19 13.78 10.90
CA LEU A 367 -13.27 15.12 10.35
C LEU A 367 -14.49 15.38 9.45
N PRO A 368 -14.85 14.47 8.47
CA PRO A 368 -15.95 14.74 7.57
C PRO A 368 -17.29 14.90 8.26
N GLU A 369 -17.57 14.00 9.23
CA GLU A 369 -18.85 14.01 9.97
C GLU A 369 -18.96 15.23 10.91
N GLN A 370 -17.85 15.63 11.53
CA GLN A 370 -17.81 16.79 12.44
C GLN A 370 -17.85 18.14 11.71
N LEU A 371 -17.40 18.17 10.45
CA LEU A 371 -17.30 19.39 9.65
C LEU A 371 -18.44 19.59 8.65
N GLY A 372 -19.31 18.58 8.45
CA GLY A 372 -20.40 18.63 7.48
C GLY A 372 -19.92 18.60 6.02
N PHE A 373 -18.69 18.16 5.72
CA PHE A 373 -18.14 18.03 4.39
C PHE A 373 -18.61 16.76 3.69
N GLN A 374 -18.78 16.82 2.37
CA GLN A 374 -18.88 15.62 1.54
C GLN A 374 -17.48 15.12 1.16
N LEU A 375 -17.26 13.80 1.22
CA LEU A 375 -15.97 13.20 0.86
C LEU A 375 -15.81 13.04 -0.65
N ILE A 376 -14.59 13.33 -1.13
CA ILE A 376 -14.13 12.95 -2.45
C ILE A 376 -12.78 12.22 -2.33
N GLU A 377 -12.73 10.99 -2.83
CA GLU A 377 -11.59 10.07 -2.69
C GLU A 377 -11.15 9.60 -4.08
N PRO A 378 -10.37 10.39 -4.81
CA PRO A 378 -10.05 10.08 -6.21
C PRO A 378 -9.07 8.90 -6.37
N LEU A 379 -8.32 8.53 -5.32
CA LEU A 379 -7.34 7.44 -5.37
C LEU A 379 -7.85 6.13 -4.77
N ARG A 380 -9.12 6.06 -4.36
CA ARG A 380 -9.71 4.95 -3.60
C ARG A 380 -9.59 3.58 -4.27
N SER A 381 -9.47 3.54 -5.58
CA SER A 381 -9.32 2.31 -6.34
C SER A 381 -7.88 1.95 -6.68
N LEU A 382 -6.87 2.73 -6.27
CA LEU A 382 -5.48 2.56 -6.63
C LEU A 382 -4.63 1.95 -5.52
N PHE A 383 -3.67 1.10 -5.91
CA PHE A 383 -2.56 0.70 -5.06
C PHE A 383 -1.48 1.78 -5.00
N LYS A 384 -0.60 1.72 -4.01
CA LYS A 384 0.46 2.71 -3.78
C LYS A 384 1.42 2.90 -4.96
N ASP A 385 1.75 1.82 -5.65
CA ASP A 385 2.60 1.86 -6.83
C ASP A 385 1.90 2.49 -8.05
N GLU A 386 0.57 2.29 -8.18
CA GLU A 386 -0.25 2.96 -9.19
C GLU A 386 -0.36 4.46 -8.90
N VAL A 387 -0.49 4.85 -7.64
CA VAL A 387 -0.49 6.27 -7.23
C VAL A 387 0.83 6.95 -7.60
N ARG A 388 1.97 6.28 -7.42
CA ARG A 388 3.27 6.81 -7.85
C ARG A 388 3.33 6.99 -9.36
N LYS A 389 2.93 5.97 -10.13
CA LYS A 389 2.83 6.07 -11.60
C LYS A 389 1.90 7.20 -12.04
N LEU A 390 0.76 7.37 -11.36
CA LEU A 390 -0.15 8.50 -11.61
C LEU A 390 0.51 9.84 -11.31
N GLY A 391 1.31 9.93 -10.25
CA GLY A 391 2.10 11.10 -9.90
C GLY A 391 3.09 11.50 -11.01
N GLU A 392 3.75 10.52 -11.63
CA GLU A 392 4.63 10.74 -12.79
C GLU A 392 3.85 11.25 -14.01
N VAL A 393 2.68 10.66 -14.31
CA VAL A 393 1.78 11.11 -15.39
C VAL A 393 1.28 12.54 -15.15
N LEU A 394 1.05 12.92 -13.90
CA LEU A 394 0.64 14.26 -13.49
C LEU A 394 1.79 15.28 -13.54
N GLY A 395 3.04 14.83 -13.69
CA GLY A 395 4.23 15.70 -13.75
C GLY A 395 4.73 16.15 -12.39
N LEU A 396 4.42 15.42 -11.33
CA LEU A 396 4.98 15.68 -10.00
C LEU A 396 6.48 15.35 -9.97
N PRO A 397 7.29 16.13 -9.22
CA PRO A 397 8.72 15.86 -9.09
C PRO A 397 9.01 14.49 -8.44
N ASP A 398 10.09 13.84 -8.88
CA ASP A 398 10.56 12.55 -8.31
C ASP A 398 10.71 12.60 -6.78
N GLN A 399 11.15 13.72 -6.24
CA GLN A 399 11.32 13.94 -4.80
C GLN A 399 10.00 13.82 -4.01
N ILE A 400 8.85 14.06 -4.65
CA ILE A 400 7.52 13.87 -4.08
C ILE A 400 7.01 12.46 -4.37
N VAL A 401 7.07 12.03 -5.62
CA VAL A 401 6.51 10.74 -6.08
C VAL A 401 7.21 9.56 -5.41
N TRP A 402 8.54 9.61 -5.31
CA TRP A 402 9.36 8.52 -4.77
C TRP A 402 9.83 8.75 -3.34
N ARG A 403 9.23 9.73 -2.67
CA ARG A 403 9.52 10.00 -1.28
C ARG A 403 9.33 8.75 -0.42
N HIS A 404 10.31 8.49 0.46
CA HIS A 404 10.16 7.50 1.53
C HIS A 404 8.99 7.86 2.44
N PRO A 405 8.32 6.87 3.07
CA PRO A 405 7.30 7.14 4.06
C PRO A 405 7.81 8.09 5.14
N PHE A 406 6.97 9.05 5.49
CA PHE A 406 7.24 9.99 6.57
C PHE A 406 6.03 9.99 7.51
N PRO A 407 6.23 9.79 8.82
CA PRO A 407 5.11 9.61 9.75
C PRO A 407 4.33 10.91 9.92
N GLY A 408 3.02 10.81 10.19
CA GLY A 408 2.16 11.98 10.44
C GLY A 408 2.68 12.90 11.55
N PRO A 409 3.21 12.38 12.68
CA PRO A 409 3.84 13.20 13.72
C PRO A 409 5.18 13.85 13.31
N GLY A 410 5.67 13.61 12.09
CA GLY A 410 6.90 14.20 11.60
C GLY A 410 8.13 13.76 12.39
N LEU A 411 9.08 14.68 12.54
CA LEU A 411 10.31 14.46 13.29
C LEU A 411 10.11 14.27 14.80
N ALA A 412 8.93 14.55 15.34
CA ALA A 412 8.66 14.41 16.78
C ALA A 412 8.85 12.98 17.30
N VAL A 413 8.57 11.95 16.45
CA VAL A 413 8.77 10.52 16.78
C VAL A 413 10.18 10.03 16.43
N ARG A 414 11.06 10.93 16.02
CA ARG A 414 12.49 10.67 15.76
C ARG A 414 13.40 11.45 16.71
N VAL A 415 12.82 12.32 17.56
CA VAL A 415 13.46 12.87 18.76
C VAL A 415 12.97 12.06 19.95
N LEU A 416 13.79 11.14 20.46
CA LEU A 416 13.41 10.33 21.62
C LEU A 416 13.43 11.20 22.88
N GLY A 417 12.33 11.15 23.65
CA GLY A 417 12.14 12.01 24.81
C GLY A 417 11.43 13.32 24.47
N GLU A 418 11.74 14.41 25.16
CA GLU A 418 11.14 15.72 24.95
C GLU A 418 11.52 16.30 23.57
N VAL A 419 10.58 16.97 22.92
CA VAL A 419 10.78 17.61 21.62
C VAL A 419 10.99 19.10 21.79
N THR A 420 12.19 19.59 21.48
CA THR A 420 12.51 21.02 21.50
C THR A 420 12.97 21.50 20.12
N ARG A 421 12.87 22.81 19.88
CA ARG A 421 13.35 23.41 18.62
C ARG A 421 14.83 23.07 18.35
N ALA A 422 15.68 23.19 19.36
CA ALA A 422 17.11 22.89 19.22
C ALA A 422 17.39 21.44 18.84
N GLN A 423 16.63 20.48 19.40
CA GLN A 423 16.75 19.07 19.03
C GLN A 423 16.24 18.78 17.63
N LEU A 424 15.16 19.45 17.23
CA LEU A 424 14.63 19.35 15.87
C LEU A 424 15.63 19.88 14.84
N ASP A 425 16.30 21.00 15.13
CA ASP A 425 17.29 21.59 14.23
C ASP A 425 18.50 20.66 14.05
N ILE A 426 19.02 20.09 15.15
CA ILE A 426 20.08 19.05 15.10
C ILE A 426 19.62 17.85 14.26
N LEU A 427 18.40 17.36 14.49
CA LEU A 427 17.89 16.20 13.75
C LEU A 427 17.66 16.51 12.26
N ARG A 428 17.18 17.71 11.91
CA ARG A 428 17.02 18.15 10.53
C ARG A 428 18.33 18.18 9.76
N ASP A 429 19.38 18.74 10.38
CA ASP A 429 20.69 18.80 9.76
C ASP A 429 21.29 17.40 9.60
N ALA A 430 21.14 16.51 10.59
CA ALA A 430 21.60 15.13 10.51
C ALA A 430 20.82 14.31 9.44
N ASP A 431 19.50 14.49 9.34
CA ASP A 431 18.65 13.81 8.36
C ASP A 431 18.94 14.31 6.93
N GLU A 432 19.26 15.58 6.75
CA GLU A 432 19.68 16.15 5.46
C GLU A 432 20.98 15.51 4.97
N VAL A 433 22.04 15.51 5.80
CA VAL A 433 23.33 14.89 5.47
C VAL A 433 23.16 13.41 5.14
N LEU A 434 22.37 12.69 5.94
CA LEU A 434 22.06 11.28 5.69
C LEU A 434 21.42 11.08 4.32
N LEU A 435 20.39 11.85 3.99
CA LEU A 435 19.66 11.71 2.73
C LEU A 435 20.52 12.10 1.52
N GLU A 436 21.33 13.14 1.63
CA GLU A 436 22.28 13.53 0.56
C GLU A 436 23.21 12.36 0.19
N GLU A 437 23.83 11.72 1.18
CA GLU A 437 24.72 10.58 0.94
C GLU A 437 23.99 9.36 0.37
N ILE A 438 22.79 9.06 0.88
CA ILE A 438 21.96 7.96 0.36
C ILE A 438 21.57 8.20 -1.10
N VAL A 439 21.24 9.42 -1.47
CA VAL A 439 20.92 9.81 -2.86
C VAL A 439 22.17 9.78 -3.74
N ALA A 440 23.27 10.38 -3.31
CA ALA A 440 24.53 10.46 -4.05
C ALA A 440 25.11 9.08 -4.40
N ASN A 441 24.87 8.09 -3.52
CA ASN A 441 25.32 6.70 -3.72
C ASN A 441 24.27 5.80 -4.39
N ASN A 442 23.18 6.34 -4.95
CA ASN A 442 22.09 5.60 -5.61
C ASN A 442 21.44 4.53 -4.72
N LEU A 443 21.36 4.77 -3.42
CA LEU A 443 20.77 3.87 -2.42
C LEU A 443 19.32 4.22 -2.10
N TYR A 444 18.85 5.43 -2.43
CA TYR A 444 17.52 5.91 -2.06
C TYR A 444 16.39 5.01 -2.57
N ARG A 445 16.43 4.57 -3.83
CA ARG A 445 15.43 3.66 -4.39
C ARG A 445 15.66 2.17 -4.07
N LYS A 446 16.82 1.83 -3.53
CA LYS A 446 17.13 0.46 -3.07
C LYS A 446 16.66 0.22 -1.65
N THR A 447 16.57 1.27 -0.85
CA THR A 447 16.01 1.24 0.51
C THR A 447 14.55 1.63 0.49
N SER A 448 13.75 1.03 1.37
CA SER A 448 12.32 1.36 1.49
C SER A 448 12.07 2.54 2.41
N GLN A 449 12.90 2.70 3.44
CA GLN A 449 12.90 3.85 4.34
C GLN A 449 14.28 4.05 4.96
N VAL A 450 14.70 5.32 5.07
CA VAL A 450 15.95 5.72 5.75
C VAL A 450 15.61 6.88 6.69
N VAL A 451 16.07 6.79 7.93
CA VAL A 451 15.77 7.76 8.99
C VAL A 451 16.98 8.03 9.87
N ALA A 452 17.13 9.28 10.28
CA ALA A 452 17.95 9.67 11.41
C ALA A 452 17.07 9.78 12.67
N VAL A 453 17.59 9.35 13.82
CA VAL A 453 16.92 9.40 15.12
C VAL A 453 17.84 10.07 16.12
N LEU A 454 17.36 11.08 16.82
CA LEU A 454 18.11 11.77 17.85
C LEU A 454 17.87 11.07 19.19
N LEU A 455 18.94 10.51 19.77
CA LEU A 455 18.86 9.76 21.02
C LEU A 455 18.95 10.69 22.24
N PRO A 456 18.25 10.41 23.36
CA PRO A 456 18.23 11.24 24.57
C PRO A 456 19.48 11.01 25.43
N VAL A 457 20.58 10.53 24.83
CA VAL A 457 21.84 10.24 25.50
C VAL A 457 22.95 11.10 24.95
N LYS A 458 23.88 11.49 25.81
CA LYS A 458 25.08 12.22 25.44
C LYS A 458 26.30 11.33 25.59
N ALA A 459 27.15 11.34 24.59
CA ALA A 459 28.40 10.57 24.56
C ALA A 459 29.59 11.50 24.80
N VAL A 460 30.63 10.95 25.45
CA VAL A 460 31.91 11.62 25.53
C VAL A 460 32.61 11.50 24.18
N GLY A 461 33.12 12.63 23.69
CA GLY A 461 33.99 12.71 22.52
C GLY A 461 35.21 13.57 22.77
N VAL A 462 36.13 13.54 21.82
CA VAL A 462 37.28 14.46 21.77
C VAL A 462 37.25 15.13 20.40
N MET A 463 37.08 16.43 20.36
CA MET A 463 37.05 17.24 19.14
C MET A 463 38.11 18.35 19.27
N GLY A 464 39.13 18.25 18.41
CA GLY A 464 40.37 19.00 18.63
C GLY A 464 41.03 18.59 19.94
N ASP A 465 41.48 19.56 20.72
CA ASP A 465 42.12 19.31 22.04
C ASP A 465 41.10 19.31 23.21
N GLY A 466 39.81 19.40 22.90
CA GLY A 466 38.72 19.55 23.89
C GLY A 466 37.89 18.27 24.05
N ARG A 467 37.56 17.94 25.32
CA ARG A 467 36.54 16.92 25.62
C ARG A 467 35.14 17.48 25.36
N THR A 468 34.34 16.76 24.58
CA THR A 468 32.95 17.11 24.31
C THR A 468 31.99 16.13 25.00
N HIS A 469 30.75 16.58 25.23
CA HIS A 469 29.68 15.76 25.76
C HIS A 469 28.39 16.11 25.00
N GLU A 470 28.20 15.45 23.88
CA GLU A 470 27.17 15.80 22.88
C GLU A 470 26.28 14.61 22.55
N GLN A 471 25.23 14.86 21.77
CA GLN A 471 24.19 13.87 21.46
C GLN A 471 24.69 12.78 20.50
N VAL A 472 23.93 11.70 20.48
CA VAL A 472 24.11 10.55 19.61
C VAL A 472 23.00 10.52 18.58
N VAL A 473 23.33 10.34 17.31
CA VAL A 473 22.39 10.11 16.22
C VAL A 473 22.43 8.63 15.85
N ALA A 474 21.26 7.98 15.83
CA ALA A 474 21.10 6.65 15.27
C ALA A 474 20.60 6.75 13.83
N ILE A 475 21.20 5.97 12.94
CA ILE A 475 20.75 5.79 11.56
C ILE A 475 20.02 4.47 11.48
N ARG A 476 18.83 4.47 10.87
CA ARG A 476 18.11 3.25 10.53
C ARG A 476 17.74 3.28 9.06
N ALA A 477 18.16 2.26 8.32
CA ALA A 477 17.76 2.03 6.94
C ALA A 477 17.19 0.62 6.81
N VAL A 478 16.07 0.47 6.12
CA VAL A 478 15.38 -0.81 5.97
C VAL A 478 15.01 -1.09 4.52
N GLU A 479 14.97 -2.39 4.20
CA GLU A 479 14.42 -2.96 2.98
C GLU A 479 13.17 -3.76 3.32
N THR A 480 12.08 -3.50 2.61
CA THR A 480 10.80 -4.19 2.80
C THR A 480 9.96 -4.10 1.52
N GLN A 481 9.02 -5.03 1.37
CA GLN A 481 8.05 -5.01 0.28
C GLN A 481 6.64 -4.62 0.76
N ASP A 482 6.33 -4.88 2.02
CA ASP A 482 4.97 -4.79 2.59
C ASP A 482 4.88 -3.92 3.85
N PHE A 483 6.00 -3.43 4.38
CA PHE A 483 6.12 -2.72 5.65
C PHE A 483 5.62 -3.50 6.89
N MET A 484 5.14 -4.72 6.72
CA MET A 484 4.79 -5.63 7.82
C MET A 484 6.05 -6.32 8.37
N THR A 485 6.91 -6.78 7.47
CA THR A 485 8.23 -7.32 7.76
C THR A 485 9.29 -6.42 7.11
N ALA A 486 10.42 -6.24 7.77
CA ALA A 486 11.54 -5.48 7.22
C ALA A 486 12.87 -6.02 7.73
N ASP A 487 13.87 -6.01 6.87
CA ASP A 487 15.25 -6.25 7.28
C ASP A 487 16.04 -4.94 7.22
N TRP A 488 17.14 -4.84 7.97
CA TRP A 488 18.01 -3.69 7.87
C TRP A 488 18.77 -3.70 6.54
N ALA A 489 18.89 -2.53 5.92
CA ALA A 489 19.60 -2.37 4.65
C ALA A 489 21.12 -2.50 4.86
N ARG A 490 21.80 -3.22 3.96
CA ARG A 490 23.26 -3.37 4.00
C ARG A 490 23.92 -2.20 3.28
N ILE A 491 23.89 -1.03 3.93
CA ILE A 491 24.60 0.16 3.43
C ILE A 491 26.10 -0.14 3.39
N PRO A 492 26.82 0.15 2.30
CA PRO A 492 28.27 -0.03 2.23
C PRO A 492 28.99 0.70 3.37
N TYR A 493 30.02 0.06 3.96
CA TYR A 493 30.73 0.62 5.12
C TYR A 493 31.42 1.94 4.85
N ASP A 494 31.91 2.16 3.63
CA ASP A 494 32.50 3.42 3.19
C ASP A 494 31.45 4.56 3.13
N VAL A 495 30.23 4.26 2.71
CA VAL A 495 29.11 5.21 2.75
C VAL A 495 28.71 5.52 4.20
N LEU A 496 28.61 4.50 5.07
CA LEU A 496 28.36 4.71 6.50
C LEU A 496 29.47 5.54 7.17
N ALA A 497 30.71 5.30 6.80
CA ALA A 497 31.85 6.08 7.29
C ALA A 497 31.77 7.55 6.85
N THR A 498 31.39 7.79 5.59
CA THR A 498 31.20 9.14 5.05
C THR A 498 30.05 9.87 5.75
N ILE A 499 28.90 9.20 5.91
CA ILE A 499 27.74 9.77 6.62
C ILE A 499 28.13 10.14 8.06
N SER A 500 28.77 9.20 8.78
CA SER A 500 29.21 9.44 10.16
C SER A 500 30.18 10.62 10.25
N ASN A 501 31.15 10.70 9.36
CA ASN A 501 32.12 11.78 9.33
C ASN A 501 31.46 13.13 9.02
N ARG A 502 30.59 13.19 8.03
CA ARG A 502 29.84 14.40 7.68
C ARG A 502 28.93 14.86 8.81
N VAL A 503 28.12 13.96 9.40
CA VAL A 503 27.21 14.29 10.50
C VAL A 503 28.00 14.87 11.70
N ILE A 504 29.13 14.27 12.09
CA ILE A 504 29.93 14.76 13.22
C ILE A 504 30.58 16.12 12.91
N ASN A 505 30.99 16.38 11.69
CA ASN A 505 31.69 17.62 11.34
C ASN A 505 30.74 18.77 10.96
N GLU A 506 29.60 18.47 10.35
CA GLU A 506 28.68 19.48 9.83
C GLU A 506 27.53 19.80 10.82
N VAL A 507 27.12 18.83 11.67
CA VAL A 507 26.01 19.00 12.59
C VAL A 507 26.50 19.29 14.01
N ARG A 508 26.32 20.53 14.46
CA ARG A 508 26.72 20.93 15.82
C ARG A 508 25.87 20.22 16.87
N GLY A 509 26.52 19.74 17.93
CA GLY A 509 25.85 19.07 19.04
C GLY A 509 25.77 17.54 18.89
N VAL A 510 26.42 16.97 17.88
CA VAL A 510 26.54 15.52 17.65
C VAL A 510 28.01 15.12 17.61
N ASN A 511 28.38 14.13 18.41
CA ASN A 511 29.74 13.59 18.40
C ASN A 511 29.80 12.05 18.19
N ARG A 512 28.64 11.42 17.91
CA ARG A 512 28.57 9.97 17.68
C ARG A 512 27.41 9.60 16.77
N VAL A 513 27.69 8.70 15.85
CA VAL A 513 26.70 8.06 14.97
C VAL A 513 26.71 6.56 15.20
N VAL A 514 25.53 5.94 15.28
CA VAL A 514 25.33 4.48 15.38
C VAL A 514 24.39 4.00 14.28
N TYR A 515 24.51 2.72 13.89
CA TYR A 515 23.64 2.12 12.87
C TYR A 515 22.79 1.01 13.49
N ASP A 516 21.46 1.09 13.33
CA ASP A 516 20.52 0.10 13.84
C ASP A 516 20.36 -1.05 12.85
N ILE A 517 20.78 -2.24 13.27
CA ILE A 517 20.78 -3.50 12.48
C ILE A 517 19.64 -4.46 12.89
N SER A 518 18.60 -3.96 13.51
CA SER A 518 17.47 -4.77 13.98
C SER A 518 16.47 -5.06 12.86
N SER A 519 15.97 -6.31 12.77
CA SER A 519 14.88 -6.70 11.85
C SER A 519 13.52 -6.37 12.44
N LYS A 520 12.51 -6.24 11.60
CA LYS A 520 11.10 -6.17 11.99
C LYS A 520 10.39 -7.47 11.57
N PRO A 521 9.76 -8.24 12.46
CA PRO A 521 9.88 -8.15 13.91
C PRO A 521 11.26 -8.53 14.44
N PRO A 522 11.63 -8.28 15.73
CA PRO A 522 10.80 -7.68 16.79
C PRO A 522 10.79 -6.15 16.82
N ALA A 523 11.77 -5.49 16.19
CA ALA A 523 11.81 -4.02 16.14
C ALA A 523 10.70 -3.46 15.20
N THR A 524 10.40 -2.16 15.35
CA THR A 524 9.60 -1.39 14.40
C THR A 524 10.51 -0.64 13.41
N ILE A 525 9.98 -0.02 12.37
CA ILE A 525 10.78 0.82 11.45
C ILE A 525 11.07 2.16 12.10
N GLU A 526 10.07 2.87 12.56
CA GLU A 526 10.25 4.05 13.41
C GLU A 526 10.57 3.60 14.85
N TRP A 527 11.33 4.40 15.60
CA TRP A 527 11.72 4.06 16.96
C TRP A 527 10.65 4.41 18.01
N GLU A 528 9.82 5.45 17.74
CA GLU A 528 8.65 5.82 18.55
C GLU A 528 7.32 5.72 17.77
#